data_58e43dc7ac35eae31255905e565ba242
#
_entry.id   58e43dc7ac35eae31255905e565ba242
#
_cell.length_a   1.000
_cell.length_b   1.000
_cell.length_c   1.000
_cell.angle_alpha   90.00
_cell.angle_beta   90.00
_cell.angle_gamma   90.00
#
_symmetry.space_group_name_H-M   'P 1'
#
loop_
_entity.id
_entity.type
_entity.pdbx_description
1 polymer ?
#
loop_
_entity_poly.entity_id
_entity_poly.type
_entity_poly.pdbx_seq_one_letter_code
_entity_poly.pdbx_strand_id
1 'polypeptide(L)'
;MAVNVAISGFGRIGRLVLRSIIESKRKDINVVAINDLAPIETNAFLLANDTVHGPLNEKVSFKRNKILIGRKSITVLSQKDPQKLPWKRLKIDVALECTGLFTSKDKASMHIKAGAKKVLVSAPCTDADKTIVYGVNEEEITKQDLVVSNASCTTNCLAPVAKVLHDKFKIVHGYMTTIHAFTGDQSVLDTFHPDLRRARAASLSMIPTSTGAAKAVGLVMPELSGKLDGTAIRVPTPNVSLIDFKFVSKKRMTVDSINKAMATAAESNKLNGILCVNSKPLVSSDFNHNPASSNFDLTQTQVIEGKFGRVLSWYDNEWGFSNRMCDTAVAMKRSR
;
A
#
# COMPACT_ATOMS: atom_id res chain seq x y z
N MET A 1 16.28 -18.40 -1.01
CA MET A 1 15.83 -18.45 -2.42
C MET A 1 14.83 -17.30 -2.63
N ALA A 2 14.91 -16.61 -3.78
CA ALA A 2 13.96 -15.54 -4.12
C ALA A 2 12.51 -16.07 -4.19
N VAL A 3 11.54 -15.24 -3.87
CA VAL A 3 10.12 -15.55 -4.06
C VAL A 3 9.75 -15.34 -5.53
N ASN A 4 9.16 -16.35 -6.16
CA ASN A 4 8.63 -16.22 -7.51
C ASN A 4 7.23 -15.64 -7.46
N VAL A 5 7.04 -14.45 -8.04
CA VAL A 5 5.74 -13.78 -8.06
C VAL A 5 5.20 -13.63 -9.49
N ALA A 6 3.89 -13.60 -9.61
CA ALA A 6 3.19 -13.13 -10.78
C ALA A 6 2.36 -11.90 -10.42
N ILE A 7 2.32 -10.89 -11.28
CA ILE A 7 1.50 -9.69 -11.11
C ILE A 7 0.26 -9.83 -11.97
N SER A 8 -0.91 -9.90 -11.34
CA SER A 8 -2.22 -9.87 -12.01
C SER A 8 -2.81 -8.48 -11.89
N GLY A 9 -3.01 -7.80 -13.02
CA GLY A 9 -3.31 -6.37 -13.10
C GLY A 9 -2.03 -5.52 -13.15
N PHE A 10 -1.75 -4.96 -14.32
CA PHE A 10 -0.56 -4.14 -14.54
C PHE A 10 -0.92 -2.64 -14.66
N GLY A 11 -1.89 -2.24 -13.81
CA GLY A 11 -2.27 -0.83 -13.56
C GLY A 11 -1.21 -0.08 -12.76
N ARG A 12 -1.61 0.99 -12.07
CA ARG A 12 -0.68 1.81 -11.27
C ARG A 12 0.16 0.93 -10.32
N ILE A 13 -0.50 0.20 -9.42
CA ILE A 13 0.19 -0.57 -8.37
C ILE A 13 1.02 -1.72 -8.97
N GLY A 14 0.48 -2.49 -9.91
CA GLY A 14 1.24 -3.60 -10.53
C GLY A 14 2.52 -3.13 -11.23
N ARG A 15 2.47 -2.00 -11.94
CA ARG A 15 3.67 -1.40 -12.57
C ARG A 15 4.66 -0.89 -11.53
N LEU A 16 4.18 -0.22 -10.48
CA LEU A 16 5.06 0.34 -9.45
C LEU A 16 5.68 -0.74 -8.56
N VAL A 17 5.00 -1.87 -8.33
CA VAL A 17 5.60 -3.07 -7.72
C VAL A 17 6.80 -3.56 -8.55
N LEU A 18 6.64 -3.68 -9.87
CA LEU A 18 7.76 -4.08 -10.72
C LEU A 18 8.88 -3.03 -10.73
N ARG A 19 8.52 -1.74 -10.83
CA ARG A 19 9.51 -0.66 -10.77
C ARG A 19 10.27 -0.64 -9.45
N SER A 20 9.60 -0.81 -8.31
CA SER A 20 10.26 -0.84 -7.00
C SER A 20 11.29 -1.98 -6.90
N ILE A 21 10.99 -3.16 -7.47
CA ILE A 21 11.92 -4.29 -7.51
C ILE A 21 13.15 -3.97 -8.38
N ILE A 22 12.95 -3.26 -9.50
CA ILE A 22 14.03 -2.91 -10.43
C ILE A 22 14.91 -1.82 -9.82
N GLU A 23 14.31 -0.73 -9.39
CA GLU A 23 15.01 0.47 -8.89
C GLU A 23 15.75 0.20 -7.58
N SER A 24 15.16 -0.60 -6.67
CA SER A 24 15.81 -1.04 -5.43
C SER A 24 16.77 -2.24 -5.64
N LYS A 25 16.92 -2.72 -6.88
CA LYS A 25 17.80 -3.87 -7.23
C LYS A 25 17.58 -5.11 -6.35
N ARG A 26 16.33 -5.38 -6.00
CA ARG A 26 15.96 -6.49 -5.11
C ARG A 26 16.35 -7.83 -5.71
N LYS A 27 16.95 -8.70 -4.89
CA LYS A 27 17.37 -10.05 -5.26
C LYS A 27 16.53 -11.15 -4.59
N ASP A 28 15.69 -10.77 -3.63
CA ASP A 28 14.86 -11.66 -2.82
C ASP A 28 13.48 -11.92 -3.45
N ILE A 29 13.13 -11.20 -4.52
CA ILE A 29 11.87 -11.34 -5.27
C ILE A 29 12.13 -11.41 -6.78
N ASN A 30 11.42 -12.29 -7.47
CA ASN A 30 11.54 -12.52 -8.91
C ASN A 30 10.16 -12.46 -9.57
N VAL A 31 9.95 -11.51 -10.47
CA VAL A 31 8.72 -11.41 -11.26
C VAL A 31 8.82 -12.35 -12.47
N VAL A 32 8.04 -13.42 -12.44
CA VAL A 32 8.04 -14.48 -13.49
C VAL A 32 7.08 -14.12 -14.62
N ALA A 33 5.91 -13.57 -14.28
CA ALA A 33 4.88 -13.25 -15.25
C ALA A 33 4.06 -12.02 -14.82
N ILE A 34 3.48 -11.39 -15.83
CA ILE A 34 2.47 -10.34 -15.70
C ILE A 34 1.23 -10.84 -16.42
N ASN A 35 0.05 -10.63 -15.85
CA ASN A 35 -1.23 -10.81 -16.51
C ASN A 35 -1.98 -9.48 -16.56
N ASP A 36 -2.26 -9.00 -17.76
CA ASP A 36 -3.03 -7.78 -17.99
C ASP A 36 -3.77 -7.84 -19.33
N LEU A 37 -4.93 -7.19 -19.43
CA LEU A 37 -5.75 -7.23 -20.64
C LEU A 37 -5.37 -6.16 -21.67
N ALA A 38 -4.58 -5.15 -21.28
CA ALA A 38 -4.07 -4.16 -22.20
C ALA A 38 -3.03 -4.76 -23.19
N PRO A 39 -2.88 -4.18 -24.38
CA PRO A 39 -1.81 -4.55 -25.31
C PRO A 39 -0.43 -4.46 -24.66
N ILE A 40 0.46 -5.39 -25.03
CA ILE A 40 1.82 -5.45 -24.44
C ILE A 40 2.63 -4.17 -24.74
N GLU A 41 2.41 -3.56 -25.88
CA GLU A 41 3.01 -2.28 -26.29
C GLU A 41 2.66 -1.19 -25.29
N THR A 42 1.37 -1.08 -24.94
CA THR A 42 0.86 -0.11 -23.96
C THR A 42 1.46 -0.38 -22.59
N ASN A 43 1.51 -1.63 -22.16
CA ASN A 43 2.09 -2.02 -20.87
C ASN A 43 3.60 -1.71 -20.80
N ALA A 44 4.35 -1.96 -21.88
CA ALA A 44 5.77 -1.64 -21.95
C ALA A 44 6.01 -0.12 -21.97
N PHE A 45 5.20 0.63 -22.72
CA PHE A 45 5.28 2.10 -22.78
C PHE A 45 5.01 2.73 -21.42
N LEU A 46 3.92 2.32 -20.74
CA LEU A 46 3.54 2.85 -19.43
C LEU A 46 4.46 2.39 -18.30
N LEU A 47 5.20 1.29 -18.46
CA LEU A 47 6.25 0.90 -17.54
C LEU A 47 7.48 1.80 -17.67
N ALA A 48 7.84 2.15 -18.92
CA ALA A 48 9.00 3.00 -19.20
C ALA A 48 8.75 4.47 -18.83
N ASN A 49 7.51 4.95 -19.01
CA ASN A 49 7.15 6.35 -18.86
C ASN A 49 6.03 6.50 -17.82
N ASP A 50 6.30 7.21 -16.75
CA ASP A 50 5.33 7.50 -15.70
C ASP A 50 5.30 9.00 -15.41
N THR A 51 4.11 9.60 -15.48
CA THR A 51 3.96 11.05 -15.26
C THR A 51 4.27 11.47 -13.83
N VAL A 52 4.00 10.60 -12.87
CA VAL A 52 4.17 10.89 -11.43
C VAL A 52 5.58 10.54 -10.95
N HIS A 53 6.08 9.37 -11.37
CA HIS A 53 7.35 8.82 -10.89
C HIS A 53 8.51 9.00 -11.88
N GLY A 54 8.27 9.66 -13.01
CA GLY A 54 9.29 9.88 -14.04
C GLY A 54 9.64 8.63 -14.87
N PRO A 55 10.57 8.74 -15.81
CA PRO A 55 10.98 7.64 -16.66
C PRO A 55 11.73 6.56 -15.83
N LEU A 56 11.58 5.30 -16.24
CA LEU A 56 12.39 4.21 -15.68
C LEU A 56 13.80 4.28 -16.26
N ASN A 57 14.82 4.20 -15.42
CA ASN A 57 16.22 4.29 -15.84
C ASN A 57 16.73 3.06 -16.64
N GLU A 58 15.93 1.99 -16.73
CA GLU A 58 16.26 0.80 -17.49
C GLU A 58 15.56 0.81 -18.85
N LYS A 59 16.28 0.35 -19.90
CA LYS A 59 15.68 0.21 -21.23
C LYS A 59 14.55 -0.82 -21.21
N VAL A 60 13.35 -0.40 -21.56
CA VAL A 60 12.17 -1.26 -21.70
C VAL A 60 11.88 -1.48 -23.18
N SER A 61 11.61 -2.71 -23.55
CA SER A 61 11.14 -3.10 -24.88
C SER A 61 10.25 -4.34 -24.77
N PHE A 62 9.65 -4.76 -25.88
CA PHE A 62 8.87 -6.00 -25.90
C PHE A 62 9.16 -6.81 -27.17
N LYS A 63 8.98 -8.12 -27.05
CA LYS A 63 9.10 -9.04 -28.18
C LYS A 63 8.14 -10.21 -27.99
N ARG A 64 7.23 -10.43 -28.93
CA ARG A 64 6.16 -11.44 -28.82
C ARG A 64 5.36 -11.18 -27.53
N ASN A 65 5.28 -12.15 -26.63
CA ASN A 65 4.58 -12.09 -25.34
C ASN A 65 5.53 -11.83 -24.16
N LYS A 66 6.61 -11.08 -24.35
CA LYS A 66 7.59 -10.76 -23.30
C LYS A 66 7.90 -9.27 -23.25
N ILE A 67 7.90 -8.70 -22.04
CA ILE A 67 8.52 -7.40 -21.76
C ILE A 67 9.98 -7.67 -21.38
N LEU A 68 10.88 -6.91 -21.98
CA LEU A 68 12.33 -6.97 -21.78
C LEU A 68 12.76 -5.71 -21.03
N ILE A 69 13.50 -5.87 -19.92
CA ILE A 69 13.97 -4.79 -19.07
C ILE A 69 15.46 -5.03 -18.80
N GLY A 70 16.32 -4.25 -19.44
CA GLY A 70 17.74 -4.54 -19.44
C GLY A 70 18.01 -5.99 -19.91
N ARG A 71 18.54 -6.82 -19.02
CA ARG A 71 18.79 -8.27 -19.30
C ARG A 71 17.67 -9.18 -18.83
N LYS A 72 16.64 -8.67 -18.19
CA LYS A 72 15.51 -9.47 -17.68
C LYS A 72 14.43 -9.59 -18.74
N SER A 73 13.71 -10.70 -18.71
CA SER A 73 12.60 -11.00 -19.60
C SER A 73 11.43 -11.54 -18.79
N ILE A 74 10.26 -10.89 -18.87
CA ILE A 74 9.06 -11.24 -18.11
C ILE A 74 7.97 -11.66 -19.09
N THR A 75 7.34 -12.80 -18.86
CA THR A 75 6.23 -13.29 -19.69
C THR A 75 4.98 -12.45 -19.42
N VAL A 76 4.32 -11.98 -20.47
CA VAL A 76 3.05 -11.26 -20.40
C VAL A 76 1.93 -12.18 -20.89
N LEU A 77 0.88 -12.26 -20.11
CA LEU A 77 -0.34 -13.02 -20.36
C LEU A 77 -1.50 -12.05 -20.48
N SER A 78 -2.55 -12.44 -21.20
CA SER A 78 -3.79 -11.66 -21.33
C SER A 78 -4.97 -12.61 -21.10
N GLN A 79 -5.22 -12.95 -19.85
CA GLN A 79 -6.27 -13.88 -19.45
C GLN A 79 -7.24 -13.22 -18.47
N LYS A 80 -8.51 -13.14 -18.87
CA LYS A 80 -9.58 -12.52 -18.07
C LYS A 80 -9.97 -13.38 -16.86
N ASP A 81 -9.97 -14.70 -17.00
CA ASP A 81 -10.32 -15.64 -15.93
C ASP A 81 -9.05 -16.09 -15.18
N PRO A 82 -8.88 -15.69 -13.90
CA PRO A 82 -7.68 -16.04 -13.13
C PRO A 82 -7.46 -17.55 -12.98
N GLN A 83 -8.52 -18.37 -13.02
CA GLN A 83 -8.39 -19.82 -12.88
C GLN A 83 -7.67 -20.49 -14.07
N LYS A 84 -7.64 -19.82 -15.23
CA LYS A 84 -6.98 -20.31 -16.45
C LYS A 84 -5.52 -19.87 -16.58
N LEU A 85 -5.02 -19.13 -15.60
CA LEU A 85 -3.64 -18.67 -15.57
C LEU A 85 -2.67 -19.83 -15.27
N PRO A 86 -1.50 -19.91 -15.91
CA PRO A 86 -0.62 -21.08 -15.82
C PRO A 86 0.30 -21.03 -14.57
N TRP A 87 -0.21 -20.62 -13.40
CA TRP A 87 0.61 -20.39 -12.20
C TRP A 87 1.33 -21.65 -11.73
N LYS A 88 0.69 -22.83 -11.82
CA LYS A 88 1.34 -24.11 -11.50
C LYS A 88 2.57 -24.37 -12.38
N ARG A 89 2.42 -24.21 -13.70
CA ARG A 89 3.51 -24.41 -14.67
C ARG A 89 4.65 -23.42 -14.46
N LEU A 90 4.32 -22.17 -14.11
CA LEU A 90 5.28 -21.09 -13.86
C LEU A 90 5.87 -21.14 -12.45
N LYS A 91 5.45 -22.08 -11.61
CA LYS A 91 5.91 -22.26 -10.21
C LYS A 91 5.81 -20.98 -9.39
N ILE A 92 4.64 -20.32 -9.47
CA ILE A 92 4.38 -19.07 -8.73
C ILE A 92 4.22 -19.38 -7.24
N ASP A 93 5.04 -18.74 -6.41
CA ASP A 93 4.92 -18.80 -4.95
C ASP A 93 3.82 -17.89 -4.45
N VAL A 94 3.77 -16.63 -4.94
CA VAL A 94 2.75 -15.64 -4.55
C VAL A 94 2.21 -14.95 -5.80
N ALA A 95 0.90 -15.01 -6.03
CA ALA A 95 0.22 -14.17 -7.00
C ALA A 95 -0.10 -12.81 -6.34
N LEU A 96 0.35 -11.72 -6.96
CA LEU A 96 0.04 -10.36 -6.53
C LEU A 96 -1.22 -9.92 -7.27
N GLU A 97 -2.35 -9.85 -6.57
CA GLU A 97 -3.62 -9.43 -7.13
C GLU A 97 -3.71 -7.90 -7.08
N CYS A 98 -3.44 -7.26 -8.21
CA CYS A 98 -3.36 -5.81 -8.37
C CYS A 98 -4.44 -5.25 -9.33
N THR A 99 -5.47 -6.04 -9.69
CA THR A 99 -6.54 -5.57 -10.59
C THR A 99 -7.56 -4.67 -9.90
N GLY A 100 -7.70 -4.79 -8.57
CA GLY A 100 -8.78 -4.17 -7.80
C GLY A 100 -10.16 -4.85 -7.97
N LEU A 101 -10.25 -5.96 -8.74
CA LEU A 101 -11.50 -6.67 -9.03
C LEU A 101 -11.74 -7.87 -8.11
N PHE A 102 -10.69 -8.54 -7.67
CA PHE A 102 -10.74 -9.78 -6.89
C PHE A 102 -10.37 -9.52 -5.43
N THR A 103 -11.18 -8.68 -4.76
CA THR A 103 -10.93 -8.15 -3.40
C THR A 103 -11.73 -8.88 -2.31
N SER A 104 -12.10 -10.14 -2.54
CA SER A 104 -12.60 -11.05 -1.50
C SER A 104 -11.81 -12.35 -1.54
N LYS A 105 -11.75 -13.07 -0.41
CA LYS A 105 -11.05 -14.36 -0.31
C LYS A 105 -11.51 -15.33 -1.40
N ASP A 106 -12.82 -15.46 -1.59
CA ASP A 106 -13.37 -16.35 -2.61
C ASP A 106 -12.86 -16.02 -4.02
N LYS A 107 -12.96 -14.74 -4.42
CA LYS A 107 -12.49 -14.28 -5.73
C LYS A 107 -10.96 -14.41 -5.87
N ALA A 108 -10.19 -13.97 -4.88
CA ALA A 108 -8.72 -14.05 -4.90
C ALA A 108 -8.23 -15.50 -4.94
N SER A 109 -8.96 -16.44 -4.33
CA SER A 109 -8.64 -17.87 -4.35
C SER A 109 -8.65 -18.52 -5.75
N MET A 110 -9.17 -17.82 -6.77
CA MET A 110 -9.05 -18.26 -8.15
C MET A 110 -7.58 -18.41 -8.57
N HIS A 111 -6.68 -17.61 -8.04
CA HIS A 111 -5.24 -17.74 -8.28
C HIS A 111 -4.65 -18.99 -7.63
N ILE A 112 -5.18 -19.42 -6.47
CA ILE A 112 -4.80 -20.70 -5.84
C ILE A 112 -5.26 -21.87 -6.71
N LYS A 113 -6.51 -21.81 -7.22
CA LYS A 113 -7.03 -22.83 -8.16
C LYS A 113 -6.19 -22.92 -9.43
N ALA A 114 -5.61 -21.81 -9.90
CA ALA A 114 -4.67 -21.76 -11.02
C ALA A 114 -3.27 -22.30 -10.66
N GLY A 115 -2.99 -22.57 -9.38
CA GLY A 115 -1.77 -23.19 -8.89
C GLY A 115 -0.71 -22.24 -8.32
N ALA A 116 -1.05 -21.01 -7.99
CA ALA A 116 -0.25 -20.19 -7.08
C ALA A 116 -0.32 -20.78 -5.66
N LYS A 117 0.80 -20.71 -4.91
CA LYS A 117 0.80 -21.24 -3.53
C LYS A 117 0.08 -20.31 -2.56
N LYS A 118 0.21 -18.99 -2.75
CA LYS A 118 -0.43 -17.95 -1.96
C LYS A 118 -0.84 -16.78 -2.85
N VAL A 119 -1.75 -15.94 -2.35
CA VAL A 119 -2.20 -14.70 -3.01
C VAL A 119 -2.04 -13.53 -2.06
N LEU A 120 -1.46 -12.44 -2.54
CA LEU A 120 -1.40 -11.15 -1.86
C LEU A 120 -2.26 -10.14 -2.61
N VAL A 121 -3.31 -9.65 -1.96
CA VAL A 121 -4.25 -8.68 -2.53
C VAL A 121 -3.78 -7.26 -2.22
N SER A 122 -3.65 -6.41 -3.23
CA SER A 122 -3.20 -5.02 -3.13
C SER A 122 -4.31 -4.04 -2.71
N ALA A 123 -5.24 -4.51 -1.89
CA ALA A 123 -6.39 -3.75 -1.40
C ALA A 123 -6.93 -4.40 -0.11
N PRO A 124 -7.80 -3.72 0.65
CA PRO A 124 -8.62 -4.40 1.64
C PRO A 124 -9.35 -5.57 1.00
N CYS A 125 -9.30 -6.73 1.64
CA CYS A 125 -9.85 -7.98 1.10
C CYS A 125 -10.84 -8.58 2.10
N THR A 126 -12.09 -8.73 1.67
CA THR A 126 -13.13 -9.33 2.49
C THR A 126 -12.82 -10.78 2.77
N ASP A 127 -12.94 -11.19 4.03
CA ASP A 127 -12.71 -12.57 4.51
C ASP A 127 -11.30 -13.13 4.20
N ALA A 128 -10.30 -12.25 3.97
CA ALA A 128 -8.91 -12.70 3.84
C ALA A 128 -8.47 -13.51 5.08
N ASP A 129 -7.57 -14.49 4.88
CA ASP A 129 -7.03 -15.27 6.00
C ASP A 129 -6.32 -14.36 7.00
N LYS A 130 -5.64 -13.34 6.49
CA LYS A 130 -4.96 -12.34 7.30
C LYS A 130 -4.92 -10.99 6.58
N THR A 131 -5.06 -9.90 7.33
CA THR A 131 -4.74 -8.55 6.86
C THR A 131 -3.42 -8.12 7.47
N ILE A 132 -2.47 -7.73 6.64
CA ILE A 132 -1.09 -7.41 7.05
C ILE A 132 -0.76 -5.95 6.77
N VAL A 133 -0.15 -5.33 7.76
CA VAL A 133 0.64 -4.09 7.62
C VAL A 133 2.06 -4.42 8.02
N TYR A 134 2.96 -4.42 7.05
CA TYR A 134 4.37 -4.75 7.27
C TYR A 134 5.03 -3.75 8.24
N GLY A 135 5.77 -4.26 9.22
CA GLY A 135 6.31 -3.52 10.35
C GLY A 135 5.37 -3.47 11.56
N VAL A 136 4.11 -3.95 11.43
CA VAL A 136 3.15 -4.01 12.53
C VAL A 136 2.84 -5.44 12.93
N ASN A 137 2.41 -6.30 12.00
CA ASN A 137 1.97 -7.66 12.28
C ASN A 137 2.38 -8.72 11.23
N GLU A 138 3.40 -8.50 10.42
CA GLU A 138 3.85 -9.45 9.39
C GLU A 138 4.35 -10.78 9.98
N GLU A 139 4.80 -10.78 11.22
CA GLU A 139 5.20 -12.00 11.93
C GLU A 139 4.05 -12.95 12.25
N GLU A 140 2.81 -12.48 12.15
CA GLU A 140 1.61 -13.31 12.33
C GLU A 140 1.27 -14.18 11.12
N ILE A 141 1.95 -13.98 9.98
CA ILE A 141 1.70 -14.77 8.76
C ILE A 141 2.15 -16.21 8.99
N THR A 142 1.25 -17.15 8.78
CA THR A 142 1.49 -18.58 8.85
C THR A 142 1.47 -19.26 7.50
N LYS A 143 1.84 -20.54 7.43
CA LYS A 143 1.72 -21.36 6.20
C LYS A 143 0.27 -21.52 5.75
N GLN A 144 -0.67 -21.51 6.67
CA GLN A 144 -2.10 -21.70 6.43
C GLN A 144 -2.76 -20.45 5.81
N ASP A 145 -2.15 -19.28 5.95
CA ASP A 145 -2.66 -18.04 5.38
C ASP A 145 -2.37 -18.02 3.86
N LEU A 146 -3.36 -18.41 3.07
CA LEU A 146 -3.24 -18.54 1.61
C LEU A 146 -3.62 -17.24 0.89
N VAL A 147 -4.63 -16.53 1.38
CA VAL A 147 -5.10 -15.25 0.83
C VAL A 147 -4.87 -14.16 1.85
N VAL A 148 -3.88 -13.31 1.59
CA VAL A 148 -3.47 -12.22 2.48
C VAL A 148 -3.83 -10.88 1.85
N SER A 149 -4.39 -9.97 2.64
CA SER A 149 -4.60 -8.56 2.27
C SER A 149 -3.41 -7.72 2.72
N ASN A 150 -2.88 -6.86 1.84
CA ASN A 150 -1.90 -5.84 2.21
C ASN A 150 -2.56 -4.57 2.80
N ALA A 151 -3.83 -4.65 3.21
CA ALA A 151 -4.65 -3.53 3.66
C ALA A 151 -4.74 -2.41 2.59
N SER A 152 -4.90 -1.15 3.02
CA SER A 152 -4.85 0.03 2.14
C SER A 152 -3.56 0.82 2.35
N CYS A 153 -3.22 1.70 1.41
CA CYS A 153 -2.09 2.63 1.58
C CYS A 153 -2.25 3.51 2.82
N THR A 154 -3.46 3.97 3.10
CA THR A 154 -3.79 4.78 4.29
C THR A 154 -3.63 3.97 5.57
N THR A 155 -4.07 2.70 5.61
CA THR A 155 -3.86 1.81 6.76
C THR A 155 -2.37 1.56 7.00
N ASN A 156 -1.58 1.37 5.92
CA ASN A 156 -0.13 1.21 6.01
C ASN A 156 0.56 2.46 6.59
N CYS A 157 0.03 3.66 6.33
CA CYS A 157 0.53 4.89 6.95
C CYS A 157 0.12 5.01 8.42
N LEU A 158 -1.16 4.76 8.73
CA LEU A 158 -1.72 4.98 10.06
C LEU A 158 -1.25 3.95 11.09
N ALA A 159 -1.19 2.68 10.74
CA ALA A 159 -0.96 1.60 11.71
C ALA A 159 0.40 1.69 12.43
N PRO A 160 1.55 1.97 11.77
CA PRO A 160 2.82 2.16 12.46
C PRO A 160 2.77 3.35 13.45
N VAL A 161 2.14 4.46 13.07
CA VAL A 161 1.96 5.64 13.94
C VAL A 161 1.08 5.29 15.13
N ALA A 162 -0.09 4.68 14.88
CA ALA A 162 -1.02 4.25 15.93
C ALA A 162 -0.36 3.26 16.90
N LYS A 163 0.49 2.34 16.40
CA LYS A 163 1.22 1.38 17.23
C LYS A 163 2.15 2.08 18.21
N VAL A 164 3.01 2.97 17.74
CA VAL A 164 3.93 3.72 18.60
C VAL A 164 3.19 4.53 19.65
N LEU A 165 2.13 5.25 19.23
CA LEU A 165 1.30 6.05 20.14
C LEU A 165 0.56 5.17 21.17
N HIS A 166 -0.01 4.05 20.73
CA HIS A 166 -0.72 3.14 21.64
C HIS A 166 0.22 2.48 22.63
N ASP A 167 1.38 2.00 22.18
CA ASP A 167 2.36 1.35 23.05
C ASP A 167 2.83 2.30 24.17
N LYS A 168 3.07 3.57 23.86
CA LYS A 168 3.57 4.57 24.80
C LYS A 168 2.47 5.23 25.65
N PHE A 169 1.38 5.67 25.02
CA PHE A 169 0.41 6.56 25.65
C PHE A 169 -0.96 5.93 25.85
N LYS A 170 -1.22 4.74 25.29
CA LYS A 170 -2.49 4.00 25.37
C LYS A 170 -3.66 4.80 24.82
N ILE A 171 -3.81 4.78 23.51
CA ILE A 171 -4.95 5.40 22.80
C ILE A 171 -6.26 4.86 23.37
N VAL A 172 -7.16 5.76 23.76
CA VAL A 172 -8.51 5.45 24.21
C VAL A 172 -9.45 5.38 23.00
N HIS A 173 -9.46 6.42 22.19
CA HIS A 173 -10.14 6.51 20.91
C HIS A 173 -9.47 7.55 20.02
N GLY A 174 -9.74 7.53 18.73
CA GLY A 174 -9.19 8.49 17.80
C GLY A 174 -9.99 8.59 16.51
N TYR A 175 -9.79 9.70 15.81
CA TYR A 175 -10.41 9.96 14.51
C TYR A 175 -9.36 10.42 13.51
N MET A 176 -9.30 9.75 12.36
CA MET A 176 -8.37 10.04 11.30
C MET A 176 -9.10 10.68 10.10
N THR A 177 -8.58 11.81 9.63
CA THR A 177 -8.93 12.35 8.32
C THR A 177 -7.75 12.14 7.39
N THR A 178 -7.93 11.39 6.29
CA THR A 178 -6.90 11.39 5.26
C THR A 178 -7.23 12.44 4.19
N ILE A 179 -6.29 13.33 3.95
CA ILE A 179 -6.26 14.22 2.80
C ILE A 179 -5.52 13.45 1.70
N HIS A 180 -6.27 12.96 0.74
CA HIS A 180 -5.80 11.90 -0.15
C HIS A 180 -5.75 12.35 -1.60
N ALA A 181 -4.64 12.10 -2.27
CA ALA A 181 -4.53 12.25 -3.71
C ALA A 181 -5.65 11.49 -4.43
N PHE A 182 -6.11 11.97 -5.58
CA PHE A 182 -7.06 11.20 -6.38
C PHE A 182 -6.40 9.91 -6.92
N THR A 183 -7.20 8.92 -7.23
CA THR A 183 -6.73 7.62 -7.73
C THR A 183 -7.51 7.22 -8.98
N GLY A 184 -7.12 6.13 -9.63
CA GLY A 184 -7.81 5.61 -10.80
C GLY A 184 -9.28 5.22 -10.60
N ASP A 185 -9.77 5.21 -9.35
CA ASP A 185 -11.19 5.10 -9.01
C ASP A 185 -12.00 6.37 -9.34
N GLN A 186 -11.31 7.50 -9.51
CA GLN A 186 -11.92 8.79 -9.75
C GLN A 186 -11.65 9.28 -11.17
N SER A 187 -12.67 9.84 -11.79
CA SER A 187 -12.59 10.35 -13.17
C SER A 187 -12.07 11.79 -13.23
N VAL A 188 -11.46 12.12 -14.34
CA VAL A 188 -10.96 13.48 -14.61
C VAL A 188 -12.11 14.47 -14.75
N LEU A 189 -13.21 14.05 -15.39
CA LEU A 189 -14.46 14.83 -15.56
C LEU A 189 -15.62 14.06 -14.93
N ASP A 190 -16.75 14.76 -14.74
CA ASP A 190 -17.99 14.20 -14.19
C ASP A 190 -18.44 12.98 -15.01
N THR A 191 -18.64 11.84 -14.36
CA THR A 191 -19.11 10.60 -14.97
C THR A 191 -19.77 9.69 -13.94
N PHE A 192 -20.37 8.59 -14.40
CA PHE A 192 -21.02 7.64 -13.51
C PHE A 192 -20.07 7.05 -12.46
N HIS A 193 -20.48 7.12 -11.22
CA HIS A 193 -19.86 6.43 -10.09
C HIS A 193 -20.94 6.15 -9.02
N PRO A 194 -20.93 4.99 -8.31
CA PRO A 194 -21.90 4.70 -7.25
C PRO A 194 -21.92 5.73 -6.11
N ASP A 195 -20.76 6.25 -5.73
CA ASP A 195 -20.64 7.41 -4.85
C ASP A 195 -20.74 8.69 -5.68
N LEU A 196 -21.87 9.43 -5.52
CA LEU A 196 -22.15 10.65 -6.28
C LEU A 196 -21.09 11.75 -6.11
N ARG A 197 -20.38 11.78 -4.99
CA ARG A 197 -19.27 12.73 -4.79
C ARG A 197 -18.04 12.33 -5.62
N ARG A 198 -17.73 11.03 -5.69
CA ARG A 198 -16.65 10.53 -6.56
C ARG A 198 -16.99 10.57 -8.04
N ALA A 199 -18.27 10.75 -8.39
CA ALA A 199 -18.72 10.98 -9.75
C ALA A 199 -18.27 12.34 -10.33
N ARG A 200 -17.78 13.26 -9.47
CA ARG A 200 -17.37 14.61 -9.86
C ARG A 200 -15.88 14.65 -10.22
N ALA A 201 -15.52 15.67 -11.01
CA ALA A 201 -14.17 15.90 -11.53
C ALA A 201 -13.11 15.96 -10.42
N ALA A 202 -12.27 14.93 -10.34
CA ALA A 202 -11.25 14.76 -9.31
C ALA A 202 -10.14 15.82 -9.38
N SER A 203 -9.86 16.30 -10.59
CA SER A 203 -8.81 17.31 -10.85
C SER A 203 -9.16 18.72 -10.42
N LEU A 204 -10.45 18.97 -10.11
CA LEU A 204 -10.98 20.32 -9.81
C LEU A 204 -11.66 20.41 -8.44
N SER A 205 -11.92 19.28 -7.79
CA SER A 205 -12.81 19.24 -6.62
C SER A 205 -12.15 18.61 -5.40
N MET A 206 -12.40 19.17 -4.22
CA MET A 206 -12.21 18.47 -2.94
C MET A 206 -13.44 17.59 -2.67
N ILE A 207 -13.23 16.29 -2.51
CA ILE A 207 -14.30 15.30 -2.48
C ILE A 207 -14.29 14.56 -1.14
N PRO A 208 -15.19 14.90 -0.20
CA PRO A 208 -15.40 14.11 1.01
C PRO A 208 -15.97 12.73 0.66
N THR A 209 -15.41 11.67 1.21
CA THR A 209 -15.88 10.30 0.98
C THR A 209 -15.53 9.40 2.18
N SER A 210 -16.16 8.25 2.25
CA SER A 210 -15.88 7.26 3.28
C SER A 210 -14.52 6.59 3.09
N THR A 211 -13.95 6.09 4.19
CA THR A 211 -12.79 5.20 4.19
C THR A 211 -12.89 4.20 5.34
N GLY A 212 -12.57 2.94 5.07
CA GLY A 212 -12.42 1.92 6.10
C GLY A 212 -11.02 1.85 6.72
N ALA A 213 -10.10 2.73 6.31
CA ALA A 213 -8.68 2.60 6.65
C ALA A 213 -8.38 2.67 8.15
N ALA A 214 -9.09 3.54 8.90
CA ALA A 214 -8.93 3.65 10.35
C ALA A 214 -9.50 2.42 11.07
N LYS A 215 -10.67 1.94 10.66
CA LYS A 215 -11.28 0.72 11.22
C LYS A 215 -10.41 -0.51 10.94
N ALA A 216 -9.76 -0.56 9.78
CA ALA A 216 -8.88 -1.65 9.39
C ALA A 216 -7.62 -1.76 10.27
N VAL A 217 -7.24 -0.70 11.01
CA VAL A 217 -6.17 -0.80 12.04
C VAL A 217 -6.55 -1.82 13.11
N GLY A 218 -7.82 -1.95 13.47
CA GLY A 218 -8.30 -2.97 14.41
C GLY A 218 -8.10 -4.42 13.93
N LEU A 219 -7.93 -4.66 12.61
CA LEU A 219 -7.62 -5.99 12.06
C LEU A 219 -6.15 -6.38 12.27
N VAL A 220 -5.25 -5.40 12.37
CA VAL A 220 -3.81 -5.61 12.53
C VAL A 220 -3.32 -5.30 13.95
N MET A 221 -4.15 -4.63 14.74
CA MET A 221 -3.96 -4.29 16.14
C MET A 221 -5.27 -4.48 16.90
N PRO A 222 -5.61 -5.70 17.34
CA PRO A 222 -6.91 -6.02 17.97
C PRO A 222 -7.25 -5.15 19.18
N GLU A 223 -6.25 -4.65 19.91
CA GLU A 223 -6.41 -3.74 21.04
C GLU A 223 -6.97 -2.35 20.67
N LEU A 224 -6.93 -1.99 19.38
CA LEU A 224 -7.54 -0.77 18.83
C LEU A 224 -8.86 -1.03 18.10
N SER A 225 -9.36 -2.25 18.11
CA SER A 225 -10.64 -2.58 17.48
C SER A 225 -11.77 -1.75 18.10
N GLY A 226 -12.59 -1.12 17.25
CA GLY A 226 -13.70 -0.25 17.67
C GLY A 226 -13.29 1.12 18.25
N LYS A 227 -12.00 1.41 18.39
CA LYS A 227 -11.52 2.67 18.97
C LYS A 227 -11.14 3.74 17.95
N LEU A 228 -10.96 3.34 16.69
CA LEU A 228 -10.57 4.26 15.62
C LEU A 228 -11.63 4.31 14.53
N ASP A 229 -11.94 5.51 14.07
CA ASP A 229 -12.76 5.76 12.88
C ASP A 229 -12.13 6.87 12.03
N GLY A 230 -12.69 7.13 10.85
CA GLY A 230 -12.14 8.17 10.00
C GLY A 230 -12.92 8.43 8.72
N THR A 231 -12.47 9.46 8.03
CA THR A 231 -12.99 9.89 6.73
C THR A 231 -11.86 10.22 5.77
N ALA A 232 -12.19 10.34 4.49
CA ALA A 232 -11.26 10.78 3.46
C ALA A 232 -11.76 12.07 2.80
N ILE A 233 -10.83 12.96 2.48
CA ILE A 233 -11.06 14.10 1.58
C ILE A 233 -10.10 13.91 0.41
N ARG A 234 -10.65 13.59 -0.77
CA ARG A 234 -9.86 13.55 -2.00
C ARG A 234 -9.58 14.97 -2.46
N VAL A 235 -8.35 15.23 -2.89
CA VAL A 235 -7.89 16.56 -3.34
C VAL A 235 -7.31 16.50 -4.75
N PRO A 236 -7.28 17.64 -5.49
CA PRO A 236 -6.74 17.71 -6.84
C PRO A 236 -5.21 17.58 -6.89
N THR A 237 -4.68 16.47 -6.36
CA THR A 237 -3.25 16.17 -6.30
C THR A 237 -3.05 14.77 -6.85
N PRO A 238 -2.11 14.54 -7.78
CA PRO A 238 -1.97 13.24 -8.46
C PRO A 238 -1.35 12.15 -7.61
N ASN A 239 -0.53 12.52 -6.60
CA ASN A 239 0.15 11.59 -5.71
C ASN A 239 0.53 12.25 -4.40
N VAL A 240 0.88 11.46 -3.41
CA VAL A 240 1.18 11.79 -2.02
C VAL A 240 -0.06 12.27 -1.26
N SER A 241 -0.33 11.56 -0.22
CA SER A 241 -1.44 11.77 0.71
C SER A 241 -0.91 11.99 2.12
N LEU A 242 -1.77 12.46 3.02
CA LEU A 242 -1.43 12.56 4.43
C LEU A 242 -2.58 12.07 5.31
N ILE A 243 -2.25 11.60 6.48
CA ILE A 243 -3.19 11.40 7.58
C ILE A 243 -3.08 12.56 8.56
N ASP A 244 -4.22 13.09 8.98
CA ASP A 244 -4.39 13.98 10.11
C ASP A 244 -5.12 13.19 11.20
N PHE A 245 -4.38 12.69 12.18
CA PHE A 245 -4.88 11.79 13.21
C PHE A 245 -4.99 12.50 14.55
N LYS A 246 -6.22 12.56 15.07
CA LYS A 246 -6.56 13.09 16.39
C LYS A 246 -6.90 11.92 17.31
N PHE A 247 -6.40 11.96 18.55
CA PHE A 247 -6.64 10.88 19.51
C PHE A 247 -6.61 11.35 20.95
N VAL A 248 -7.33 10.64 21.78
CA VAL A 248 -7.29 10.78 23.24
C VAL A 248 -6.46 9.65 23.81
N SER A 249 -5.54 9.96 24.73
CA SER A 249 -4.67 8.99 25.40
C SER A 249 -5.02 8.80 26.88
N LYS A 250 -4.78 7.58 27.39
CA LYS A 250 -4.91 7.28 28.82
C LYS A 250 -3.79 7.95 29.63
N LYS A 251 -2.54 7.89 29.12
CA LYS A 251 -1.36 8.47 29.76
C LYS A 251 -1.17 9.91 29.27
N ARG A 252 -0.61 10.77 30.13
CA ARG A 252 -0.23 12.14 29.73
C ARG A 252 0.90 12.09 28.68
N MET A 253 0.86 13.04 27.78
CA MET A 253 1.83 13.21 26.70
C MET A 253 2.15 14.70 26.51
N THR A 254 3.30 14.97 25.92
CA THR A 254 3.74 16.29 25.44
C THR A 254 4.15 16.17 23.98
N VAL A 255 4.28 17.27 23.26
CA VAL A 255 4.81 17.32 21.91
C VAL A 255 6.17 16.59 21.86
N ASP A 256 7.09 16.93 22.77
CA ASP A 256 8.42 16.32 22.82
C ASP A 256 8.37 14.81 23.07
N SER A 257 7.48 14.36 23.96
CA SER A 257 7.36 12.90 24.25
C SER A 257 6.83 12.10 23.06
N ILE A 258 5.90 12.67 22.29
CA ILE A 258 5.40 12.06 21.04
C ILE A 258 6.51 12.04 20.00
N ASN A 259 7.14 13.19 19.74
CA ASN A 259 8.18 13.32 18.72
C ASN A 259 9.37 12.41 19.02
N LYS A 260 9.82 12.34 20.27
CA LYS A 260 10.88 11.41 20.71
C LYS A 260 10.48 9.94 20.51
N ALA A 261 9.23 9.57 20.84
CA ALA A 261 8.76 8.20 20.64
C ALA A 261 8.76 7.82 19.16
N MET A 262 8.33 8.72 18.27
CA MET A 262 8.33 8.49 16.82
C MET A 262 9.75 8.39 16.26
N ALA A 263 10.64 9.30 16.62
CA ALA A 263 12.05 9.26 16.18
C ALA A 263 12.74 7.98 16.63
N THR A 264 12.58 7.58 17.89
CA THR A 264 13.15 6.31 18.41
C THR A 264 12.57 5.09 17.68
N ALA A 265 11.27 5.09 17.39
CA ALA A 265 10.63 3.97 16.69
C ALA A 265 11.09 3.88 15.22
N ALA A 266 11.31 5.00 14.55
CA ALA A 266 11.81 5.06 13.17
C ALA A 266 13.21 4.45 13.02
N GLU A 267 14.04 4.52 14.07
CA GLU A 267 15.38 3.93 14.12
C GLU A 267 15.39 2.45 14.54
N SER A 268 14.25 1.92 15.00
CA SER A 268 14.15 0.52 15.44
C SER A 268 14.30 -0.45 14.28
N ASN A 269 14.85 -1.65 14.52
CA ASN A 269 14.98 -2.70 13.50
C ASN A 269 13.64 -3.06 12.82
N LYS A 270 12.52 -2.93 13.54
CA LYS A 270 11.19 -3.29 13.05
C LYS A 270 10.61 -2.22 12.13
N LEU A 271 10.84 -0.94 12.41
CA LEU A 271 10.20 0.16 11.68
C LEU A 271 11.15 0.97 10.80
N ASN A 272 12.44 0.67 10.80
CA ASN A 272 13.40 1.32 9.91
C ASN A 272 13.01 1.14 8.43
N GLY A 273 12.89 2.25 7.69
CA GLY A 273 12.42 2.26 6.31
C GLY A 273 10.91 2.08 6.13
N ILE A 274 10.16 1.82 7.22
CA ILE A 274 8.70 1.73 7.23
C ILE A 274 8.09 3.03 7.78
N LEU A 275 8.57 3.45 8.95
CA LEU A 275 8.29 4.74 9.57
C LEU A 275 9.53 5.62 9.45
N CYS A 276 9.38 6.79 8.87
CA CYS A 276 10.39 7.84 8.84
C CYS A 276 9.87 9.07 9.60
N VAL A 277 10.78 9.95 10.00
CA VAL A 277 10.42 11.24 10.63
C VAL A 277 10.94 12.40 9.80
N ASN A 278 10.18 13.49 9.74
CA ASN A 278 10.54 14.73 9.09
C ASN A 278 10.52 15.89 10.08
N SER A 279 11.56 16.71 10.09
CA SER A 279 11.69 17.92 10.92
C SER A 279 11.73 19.23 10.12
N LYS A 280 11.53 19.15 8.79
CA LYS A 280 11.53 20.30 7.88
C LYS A 280 10.10 20.67 7.48
N PRO A 281 9.82 21.92 7.09
CA PRO A 281 8.51 22.36 6.61
C PRO A 281 8.27 21.91 5.17
N LEU A 282 8.13 20.58 4.97
CA LEU A 282 7.93 19.95 3.68
C LEU A 282 6.44 19.89 3.30
N VAL A 283 6.18 19.68 2.01
CA VAL A 283 4.85 19.53 1.42
C VAL A 283 4.74 18.22 0.64
N SER A 284 3.56 17.90 0.13
CA SER A 284 3.28 16.60 -0.51
C SER A 284 4.29 16.20 -1.60
N SER A 285 4.69 17.13 -2.47
CA SER A 285 5.61 16.85 -3.57
C SER A 285 7.00 16.38 -3.13
N ASP A 286 7.43 16.77 -1.92
CA ASP A 286 8.74 16.37 -1.38
C ASP A 286 8.79 14.89 -0.98
N PHE A 287 7.63 14.28 -0.81
CA PHE A 287 7.48 12.86 -0.46
C PHE A 287 7.16 11.97 -1.67
N ASN A 288 7.11 12.55 -2.88
CA ASN A 288 6.91 11.75 -4.08
C ASN A 288 8.05 10.74 -4.26
N HIS A 289 7.71 9.50 -4.56
CA HIS A 289 8.67 8.41 -4.71
C HIS A 289 9.39 8.00 -3.40
N ASN A 290 8.85 8.38 -2.25
CA ASN A 290 9.38 7.95 -0.96
C ASN A 290 8.89 6.53 -0.63
N PRO A 291 9.80 5.56 -0.33
CA PRO A 291 9.43 4.17 -0.11
C PRO A 291 8.84 3.87 1.27
N ALA A 292 8.90 4.80 2.22
CA ALA A 292 8.34 4.59 3.54
C ALA A 292 6.81 4.51 3.51
N SER A 293 6.24 3.69 4.39
CA SER A 293 4.79 3.63 4.59
C SER A 293 4.24 4.88 5.23
N SER A 294 5.05 5.55 6.06
CA SER A 294 4.64 6.66 6.91
C SER A 294 5.83 7.58 7.17
N ASN A 295 5.69 8.86 6.80
CA ASN A 295 6.69 9.90 7.05
C ASN A 295 6.09 10.88 8.07
N PHE A 296 6.34 10.64 9.35
CA PHE A 296 5.79 11.39 10.46
C PHE A 296 6.34 12.80 10.50
N ASP A 297 5.46 13.79 10.55
CA ASP A 297 5.84 15.21 10.57
C ASP A 297 5.98 15.72 12.00
N LEU A 298 7.22 15.80 12.48
CA LEU A 298 7.54 16.29 13.83
C LEU A 298 7.12 17.74 14.06
N THR A 299 6.99 18.54 13.00
CA THR A 299 6.64 19.96 13.07
C THR A 299 5.14 20.18 13.29
N GLN A 300 4.32 19.15 13.06
CA GLN A 300 2.86 19.21 13.08
C GLN A 300 2.23 18.52 14.29
N THR A 301 3.03 18.09 15.25
CA THR A 301 2.53 17.49 16.49
C THR A 301 1.93 18.55 17.40
N GLN A 302 0.72 18.31 17.89
CA GLN A 302 0.01 19.19 18.84
C GLN A 302 -0.56 18.37 19.99
N VAL A 303 -0.59 18.97 21.18
CA VAL A 303 -1.15 18.35 22.39
C VAL A 303 -1.98 19.37 23.15
N ILE A 304 -3.21 19.01 23.52
CA ILE A 304 -4.11 19.81 24.35
C ILE A 304 -4.31 19.07 25.68
N GLU A 305 -4.16 19.78 26.78
CA GLU A 305 -4.35 19.30 28.17
C GLU A 305 -3.55 18.02 28.53
N GLY A 306 -2.54 17.73 27.73
CA GLY A 306 -1.68 16.55 27.91
C GLY A 306 -2.34 15.21 27.59
N LYS A 307 -3.54 15.19 27.03
CA LYS A 307 -4.28 13.94 26.70
C LYS A 307 -4.90 13.91 25.32
N PHE A 308 -5.18 15.05 24.71
CA PHE A 308 -5.64 15.11 23.33
C PHE A 308 -4.46 15.43 22.42
N GLY A 309 -4.14 14.52 21.51
CA GLY A 309 -3.05 14.66 20.55
C GLY A 309 -3.56 14.80 19.12
N ARG A 310 -2.88 15.59 18.34
CA ARG A 310 -3.03 15.67 16.89
C ARG A 310 -1.67 15.49 16.24
N VAL A 311 -1.56 14.58 15.25
CA VAL A 311 -0.33 14.28 14.52
C VAL A 311 -0.60 14.19 13.02
N LEU A 312 0.41 14.50 12.21
CA LEU A 312 0.39 14.33 10.75
C LEU A 312 1.43 13.33 10.32
N SER A 313 1.11 12.54 9.29
CA SER A 313 2.09 11.71 8.59
C SER A 313 1.80 11.65 7.10
N TRP A 314 2.83 11.84 6.30
CA TRP A 314 2.81 11.82 4.85
C TRP A 314 3.08 10.42 4.31
N TYR A 315 2.52 10.09 3.17
CA TYR A 315 2.81 8.82 2.50
C TYR A 315 2.62 8.93 0.98
N ASP A 316 3.57 8.39 0.25
CA ASP A 316 3.35 8.13 -1.17
C ASP A 316 2.39 6.95 -1.29
N ASN A 317 1.12 7.23 -1.61
CA ASN A 317 0.06 6.24 -1.62
C ASN A 317 0.21 5.18 -2.73
N GLU A 318 1.10 5.42 -3.69
CA GLU A 318 1.44 4.48 -4.74
C GLU A 318 2.79 3.79 -4.46
N TRP A 319 3.87 4.56 -4.29
CA TRP A 319 5.23 4.03 -4.17
C TRP A 319 5.49 3.33 -2.85
N GLY A 320 5.17 3.97 -1.73
CA GLY A 320 5.31 3.36 -0.41
C GLY A 320 4.53 2.06 -0.30
N PHE A 321 3.27 2.06 -0.76
CA PHE A 321 2.42 0.88 -0.78
C PHE A 321 2.98 -0.24 -1.68
N SER A 322 3.50 0.09 -2.86
CA SER A 322 4.09 -0.89 -3.78
C SER A 322 5.34 -1.55 -3.20
N ASN A 323 6.15 -0.83 -2.43
CA ASN A 323 7.27 -1.41 -1.69
C ASN A 323 6.78 -2.40 -0.62
N ARG A 324 5.71 -2.07 0.11
CA ARG A 324 5.11 -3.00 1.10
C ARG A 324 4.54 -4.27 0.47
N MET A 325 3.97 -4.17 -0.73
CA MET A 325 3.57 -5.38 -1.48
C MET A 325 4.75 -6.34 -1.68
N CYS A 326 5.92 -5.82 -2.01
CA CYS A 326 7.12 -6.63 -2.17
C CYS A 326 7.57 -7.25 -0.84
N ASP A 327 7.59 -6.48 0.25
CA ASP A 327 8.03 -6.95 1.57
C ASP A 327 7.10 -8.01 2.12
N THR A 328 5.78 -7.79 2.04
CA THR A 328 4.77 -8.75 2.46
C THR A 328 4.83 -10.05 1.63
N ALA A 329 5.04 -9.98 0.31
CA ALA A 329 5.20 -11.16 -0.53
C ALA A 329 6.40 -12.01 -0.10
N VAL A 330 7.51 -11.38 0.27
CA VAL A 330 8.71 -12.07 0.79
C VAL A 330 8.43 -12.69 2.16
N ALA A 331 7.73 -11.98 3.06
CA ALA A 331 7.32 -12.51 4.36
C ALA A 331 6.40 -13.74 4.21
N MET A 332 5.43 -13.69 3.31
CA MET A 332 4.53 -14.82 2.99
C MET A 332 5.28 -16.08 2.54
N LYS A 333 6.38 -15.92 1.80
CA LYS A 333 7.22 -17.05 1.38
C LYS A 333 8.03 -17.64 2.53
N ARG A 334 8.43 -16.80 3.49
CA ARG A 334 9.26 -17.20 4.64
C ARG A 334 8.45 -17.72 5.83
N SER A 335 7.12 -17.51 5.82
CA SER A 335 6.24 -17.93 6.93
C SER A 335 6.39 -19.42 7.25
N ARG A 336 6.42 -19.74 8.54
CA ARG A 336 6.61 -21.09 9.12
C ARG A 336 5.29 -21.82 9.34
#